data_75eb1c65b3449bfb6c3b07181dde91cf
#
_entry.id   75eb1c65b3449bfb6c3b07181dde91cf
#
_cell.length_a   1.000
_cell.length_b   1.000
_cell.length_c   1.000
_cell.angle_alpha   90.00
_cell.angle_beta   90.00
_cell.angle_gamma   90.00
#
_symmetry.space_group_name_H-M   'P 1'
#
loop_
_entity.id
_entity.type
_entity.pdbx_description
1 polymer ?
#
loop_
_entity_poly.entity_id
_entity_poly.type
_entity_poly.pdbx_seq_one_letter_code
_entity_poly.pdbx_strand_id
1 'polypeptide(L)'
;MENKKDIRKALLVYNPKSGNADMILNNFDLITSKFLENKITLTLYSINRKYDRLTEVLKNEKYDILILSGGDGTLSRSLSQLYNESIEFPDVAIFPTGTSNDLARSLNLGENIDEWIENVINGSAKPVDFGLINDKTIFLSSYAGGLFTKISYSTDKNLKKAIGKAAYHITGLGELTNIKKFDLNITLDIGEIITEKAILYMILNGKSVGGFDGVIDNADVSDGMMNIIIVKNIDNPFDIPQILLDLINSNLVNNDYVRTVTAESCVIEKINEEIGISIDGEEGDNERVEVKFIGDKLKIFRK
;
A
#
# COMPACT_ATOMS: atom_id res chain seq x y z
N MET A 1 33.76 2.76 -29.38
CA MET A 1 33.98 3.00 -27.94
C MET A 1 32.83 2.34 -27.20
N GLU A 2 33.05 1.16 -26.65
CA GLU A 2 32.04 0.54 -25.77
C GLU A 2 31.86 1.44 -24.56
N ASN A 3 30.65 1.96 -24.38
CA ASN A 3 30.26 2.65 -23.14
C ASN A 3 30.49 1.64 -22.01
N LYS A 4 31.54 1.83 -21.21
CA LYS A 4 31.71 1.10 -19.96
C LYS A 4 30.52 1.49 -19.07
N LYS A 5 29.42 0.75 -19.16
CA LYS A 5 28.38 0.84 -18.11
C LYS A 5 29.06 0.47 -16.80
N ASP A 6 29.01 1.36 -15.82
CA ASP A 6 29.50 1.09 -14.47
C ASP A 6 28.70 -0.04 -13.84
N ILE A 7 29.34 -0.75 -12.91
CA ILE A 7 28.67 -1.82 -12.16
C ILE A 7 27.65 -1.17 -11.22
N ARG A 8 26.37 -1.53 -11.35
CA ARG A 8 25.32 -1.13 -10.41
C ARG A 8 25.31 -2.07 -9.21
N LYS A 9 25.02 -1.53 -8.04
CA LYS A 9 24.87 -2.29 -6.81
C LYS A 9 23.41 -2.39 -6.41
N ALA A 10 22.90 -3.59 -6.26
CA ALA A 10 21.55 -3.86 -5.78
C ALA A 10 21.57 -4.45 -4.36
N LEU A 11 20.72 -3.94 -3.49
CA LEU A 11 20.45 -4.50 -2.16
C LEU A 11 19.08 -5.19 -2.19
N LEU A 12 19.07 -6.52 -2.05
CA LEU A 12 17.85 -7.29 -1.91
C LEU A 12 17.47 -7.41 -0.44
N VAL A 13 16.43 -6.70 -0.06
CA VAL A 13 15.82 -6.77 1.27
C VAL A 13 14.72 -7.82 1.25
N TYR A 14 14.99 -8.94 1.92
CA TYR A 14 14.15 -10.14 1.91
C TYR A 14 13.45 -10.32 3.24
N ASN A 15 12.10 -10.48 3.19
CA ASN A 15 11.32 -10.81 4.36
C ASN A 15 10.98 -12.32 4.41
N PRO A 16 11.65 -13.12 5.25
CA PRO A 16 11.44 -14.57 5.32
C PRO A 16 10.06 -14.97 5.85
N LYS A 17 9.28 -14.02 6.40
CA LYS A 17 7.93 -14.25 6.92
C LYS A 17 6.84 -13.83 5.94
N SER A 18 7.20 -13.37 4.75
CA SER A 18 6.24 -13.05 3.69
C SER A 18 5.54 -14.30 3.17
N GLY A 19 4.28 -14.17 2.71
CA GLY A 19 3.45 -15.32 2.33
C GLY A 19 4.05 -16.21 1.23
N ASN A 20 4.75 -15.62 0.25
CA ASN A 20 5.42 -16.31 -0.85
C ASN A 20 6.94 -16.09 -0.81
N ALA A 21 7.53 -16.06 0.38
CA ALA A 21 8.95 -15.79 0.56
C ALA A 21 9.86 -16.74 -0.25
N ASP A 22 9.47 -18.00 -0.38
CA ASP A 22 10.24 -19.01 -1.13
C ASP A 22 10.37 -18.67 -2.62
N MET A 23 9.50 -17.85 -3.18
CA MET A 23 9.53 -17.50 -4.60
C MET A 23 10.85 -16.83 -5.01
N ILE A 24 11.39 -15.93 -4.17
CA ILE A 24 12.66 -15.28 -4.48
C ILE A 24 13.84 -16.24 -4.28
N LEU A 25 13.79 -17.09 -3.25
CA LEU A 25 14.85 -18.06 -2.97
C LEU A 25 14.94 -19.14 -4.06
N ASN A 26 13.79 -19.62 -4.55
CA ASN A 26 13.72 -20.60 -5.61
C ASN A 26 14.25 -20.08 -6.96
N ASN A 27 14.27 -18.76 -7.15
CA ASN A 27 14.77 -18.11 -8.38
C ASN A 27 16.09 -17.36 -8.15
N PHE A 28 16.75 -17.56 -7.01
CA PHE A 28 17.93 -16.79 -6.64
C PHE A 28 19.08 -16.92 -7.64
N ASP A 29 19.36 -18.15 -8.10
CA ASP A 29 20.41 -18.43 -9.09
C ASP A 29 20.11 -17.75 -10.43
N LEU A 30 18.85 -17.78 -10.88
CA LEU A 30 18.42 -17.11 -12.09
C LEU A 30 18.61 -15.58 -11.98
N ILE A 31 18.15 -14.99 -10.87
CA ILE A 31 18.25 -13.55 -10.62
C ILE A 31 19.72 -13.12 -10.59
N THR A 32 20.55 -13.82 -9.81
CA THR A 32 21.98 -13.47 -9.67
C THR A 32 22.73 -13.62 -10.97
N SER A 33 22.50 -14.68 -11.74
CA SER A 33 23.14 -14.90 -13.04
C SER A 33 22.77 -13.79 -14.03
N LYS A 34 21.48 -13.48 -14.17
CA LYS A 34 21.00 -12.42 -15.06
C LYS A 34 21.51 -11.03 -14.65
N PHE A 35 21.56 -10.74 -13.36
CA PHE A 35 22.09 -9.48 -12.86
C PHE A 35 23.58 -9.34 -13.14
N LEU A 36 24.38 -10.39 -12.89
CA LEU A 36 25.82 -10.38 -13.18
C LEU A 36 26.11 -10.22 -14.69
N GLU A 37 25.38 -10.92 -15.56
CA GLU A 37 25.46 -10.74 -17.03
C GLU A 37 25.27 -9.26 -17.42
N ASN A 38 24.44 -8.51 -16.64
CA ASN A 38 24.10 -7.11 -16.89
C ASN A 38 24.82 -6.12 -15.96
N LYS A 39 25.94 -6.52 -15.35
CA LYS A 39 26.78 -5.69 -14.48
C LYS A 39 26.04 -5.15 -13.26
N ILE A 40 25.14 -5.94 -12.68
CA ILE A 40 24.49 -5.67 -11.42
C ILE A 40 25.01 -6.66 -10.38
N THR A 41 25.60 -6.18 -9.31
CA THR A 41 25.97 -7.00 -8.15
C THR A 41 24.84 -7.00 -7.14
N LEU A 42 24.61 -8.14 -6.50
CA LEU A 42 23.50 -8.32 -5.55
C LEU A 42 24.02 -8.60 -4.14
N THR A 43 23.62 -7.77 -3.20
CA THR A 43 23.79 -7.99 -1.76
C THR A 43 22.46 -8.43 -1.17
N LEU A 44 22.45 -9.49 -0.36
CA LEU A 44 21.25 -9.99 0.31
C LEU A 44 21.18 -9.49 1.75
N TYR A 45 20.06 -8.88 2.12
CA TYR A 45 19.72 -8.49 3.49
C TYR A 45 18.42 -9.17 3.92
N SER A 46 18.48 -9.97 5.00
CA SER A 46 17.29 -10.63 5.56
C SER A 46 16.71 -9.80 6.70
N ILE A 47 15.44 -9.43 6.60
CA ILE A 47 14.76 -8.70 7.66
C ILE A 47 14.65 -9.56 8.91
N ASN A 48 15.09 -8.99 10.04
CA ASN A 48 14.89 -9.56 11.36
C ASN A 48 14.38 -8.48 12.31
N ARG A 49 13.11 -8.56 12.72
CA ARG A 49 12.46 -7.54 13.55
C ARG A 49 13.22 -7.22 14.84
N LYS A 50 13.99 -8.16 15.39
CA LYS A 50 14.76 -7.98 16.63
C LYS A 50 16.11 -7.29 16.40
N TYR A 51 16.71 -7.51 15.21
CA TYR A 51 18.06 -7.05 14.87
C TYR A 51 18.08 -6.35 13.51
N ASP A 52 17.06 -5.52 13.25
CA ASP A 52 16.97 -4.78 12.00
C ASP A 52 18.03 -3.66 11.97
N ARG A 53 18.88 -3.69 10.95
CA ARG A 53 19.97 -2.73 10.71
C ARG A 53 19.96 -2.23 9.26
N LEU A 54 18.83 -2.24 8.60
CA LEU A 54 18.72 -1.83 7.20
C LEU A 54 19.28 -0.43 6.98
N THR A 55 18.96 0.50 7.87
CA THR A 55 19.43 1.89 7.78
C THR A 55 20.94 2.01 7.98
N GLU A 56 21.53 1.19 8.85
CA GLU A 56 23.00 1.15 9.03
C GLU A 56 23.69 0.66 7.75
N VAL A 57 23.14 -0.36 7.09
CA VAL A 57 23.70 -0.89 5.83
C VAL A 57 23.66 0.18 4.75
N LEU A 58 22.53 0.87 4.59
CA LEU A 58 22.37 1.91 3.56
C LEU A 58 23.14 3.21 3.87
N LYS A 59 23.46 3.49 5.14
CA LYS A 59 24.35 4.61 5.51
C LYS A 59 25.81 4.31 5.22
N ASN A 60 26.21 3.04 5.35
CA ASN A 60 27.61 2.63 5.19
C ASN A 60 27.98 2.34 3.73
N GLU A 61 27.02 1.98 2.89
CA GLU A 61 27.26 1.66 1.50
C GLU A 61 26.13 2.21 0.60
N LYS A 62 26.52 2.81 -0.52
CA LYS A 62 25.58 3.32 -1.53
C LYS A 62 25.17 2.18 -2.46
N TYR A 63 23.86 2.03 -2.63
CA TYR A 63 23.25 1.13 -3.60
C TYR A 63 22.48 1.93 -4.64
N ASP A 64 22.52 1.46 -5.89
CA ASP A 64 21.78 2.08 -7.00
C ASP A 64 20.34 1.57 -7.03
N ILE A 65 20.14 0.32 -6.59
CA ILE A 65 18.85 -0.37 -6.62
C ILE A 65 18.56 -0.95 -5.24
N LEU A 66 17.36 -0.67 -4.72
CA LEU A 66 16.81 -1.29 -3.53
C LEU A 66 15.69 -2.24 -3.94
N ILE A 67 15.92 -3.54 -3.84
CA ILE A 67 14.91 -4.56 -4.12
C ILE A 67 14.20 -4.90 -2.82
N LEU A 68 12.90 -4.60 -2.74
CA LEU A 68 12.06 -4.93 -1.59
C LEU A 68 11.22 -6.17 -1.88
N SER A 69 11.55 -7.29 -1.23
CA SER A 69 10.80 -8.54 -1.31
C SER A 69 9.90 -8.71 -0.09
N GLY A 70 8.61 -8.48 -0.28
CA GLY A 70 7.63 -8.49 0.80
C GLY A 70 6.23 -8.17 0.32
N GLY A 71 5.29 -8.04 1.26
CA GLY A 71 3.98 -7.42 1.05
C GLY A 71 4.00 -5.93 1.38
N ASP A 72 2.87 -5.25 1.16
CA ASP A 72 2.74 -3.79 1.30
C ASP A 72 3.26 -3.27 2.65
N GLY A 73 2.91 -3.91 3.77
CA GLY A 73 3.41 -3.53 5.10
C GLY A 73 4.92 -3.73 5.29
N THR A 74 5.58 -4.63 4.54
CA THR A 74 7.05 -4.75 4.55
C THR A 74 7.69 -3.60 3.79
N LEU A 75 7.12 -3.23 2.65
CA LEU A 75 7.58 -2.14 1.81
C LEU A 75 7.47 -0.81 2.57
N SER A 76 6.27 -0.49 3.07
CA SER A 76 6.00 0.77 3.78
C SER A 76 6.86 0.93 5.03
N ARG A 77 7.07 -0.16 5.80
CA ARG A 77 7.96 -0.13 6.96
C ARG A 77 9.41 0.15 6.57
N SER A 78 9.94 -0.54 5.56
CA SER A 78 11.32 -0.34 5.11
C SER A 78 11.54 1.08 4.64
N LEU A 79 10.62 1.62 3.84
CA LEU A 79 10.71 3.01 3.36
C LEU A 79 10.52 4.03 4.49
N SER A 80 9.64 3.76 5.46
CA SER A 80 9.49 4.63 6.65
C SER A 80 10.79 4.72 7.46
N GLN A 81 11.50 3.60 7.62
CA GLN A 81 12.80 3.59 8.32
C GLN A 81 13.82 4.47 7.59
N LEU A 82 13.91 4.36 6.26
CA LEU A 82 14.81 5.18 5.46
C LEU A 82 14.44 6.67 5.56
N TYR A 83 13.16 6.97 5.42
CA TYR A 83 12.65 8.33 5.49
C TYR A 83 12.98 9.00 6.84
N ASN A 84 12.70 8.31 7.94
CA ASN A 84 12.95 8.81 9.30
C ASN A 84 14.43 9.06 9.59
N GLU A 85 15.33 8.33 8.95
CA GLU A 85 16.77 8.47 9.06
C GLU A 85 17.36 9.39 7.97
N SER A 86 16.50 10.07 7.20
CA SER A 86 16.88 10.99 6.10
C SER A 86 17.81 10.33 5.06
N ILE A 87 17.60 9.04 4.80
CA ILE A 87 18.32 8.31 3.77
C ILE A 87 17.57 8.52 2.43
N GLU A 88 18.31 8.99 1.42
CA GLU A 88 17.78 9.10 0.07
C GLU A 88 17.41 7.72 -0.46
N PHE A 89 16.22 7.59 -1.05
CA PHE A 89 15.79 6.32 -1.61
C PHE A 89 16.58 5.99 -2.88
N PRO A 90 17.23 4.81 -2.96
CA PRO A 90 17.68 4.27 -4.22
C PRO A 90 16.49 4.03 -5.17
N ASP A 91 16.74 3.77 -6.45
CA ASP A 91 15.68 3.27 -7.33
C ASP A 91 15.12 1.95 -6.79
N VAL A 92 13.81 1.85 -6.60
CA VAL A 92 13.18 0.71 -5.93
C VAL A 92 12.64 -0.30 -6.94
N ALA A 93 12.98 -1.57 -6.74
CA ALA A 93 12.33 -2.68 -7.42
C ALA A 93 11.48 -3.48 -6.40
N ILE A 94 10.21 -3.70 -6.69
CA ILE A 94 9.32 -4.46 -5.82
C ILE A 94 9.26 -5.91 -6.33
N PHE A 95 9.53 -6.85 -5.42
CA PHE A 95 9.26 -8.27 -5.64
C PHE A 95 8.07 -8.68 -4.76
N PRO A 96 6.85 -8.78 -5.33
CA PRO A 96 5.62 -8.89 -4.56
C PRO A 96 5.44 -10.31 -4.00
N THR A 97 5.76 -10.51 -2.73
CA THR A 97 5.62 -11.80 -2.03
C THR A 97 4.56 -11.78 -0.93
N GLY A 98 3.82 -10.68 -0.80
CA GLY A 98 2.72 -10.55 0.14
C GLY A 98 1.43 -11.20 -0.34
N THR A 99 0.34 -10.98 0.40
CA THR A 99 -0.99 -11.54 0.09
C THR A 99 -1.76 -10.63 -0.87
N SER A 100 -1.85 -9.34 -0.58
CA SER A 100 -2.60 -8.35 -1.39
C SER A 100 -1.74 -7.75 -2.48
N ASN A 101 -0.55 -7.26 -2.14
CA ASN A 101 0.39 -6.58 -3.04
C ASN A 101 -0.29 -5.44 -3.81
N ASP A 102 -1.05 -4.60 -3.10
CA ASP A 102 -1.93 -3.59 -3.70
C ASP A 102 -1.15 -2.56 -4.53
N LEU A 103 0.02 -2.12 -4.05
CA LEU A 103 0.88 -1.24 -4.83
C LEU A 103 1.37 -1.92 -6.11
N ALA A 104 1.85 -3.17 -6.03
CA ALA A 104 2.32 -3.90 -7.20
C ALA A 104 1.22 -4.08 -8.24
N ARG A 105 -0.03 -4.32 -7.81
CA ARG A 105 -1.21 -4.38 -8.68
C ARG A 105 -1.50 -3.03 -9.34
N SER A 106 -1.54 -1.96 -8.55
CA SER A 106 -1.76 -0.59 -9.07
C SER A 106 -0.72 -0.18 -10.11
N LEU A 107 0.52 -0.67 -9.95
CA LEU A 107 1.63 -0.45 -10.88
C LEU A 107 1.69 -1.46 -12.03
N ASN A 108 0.78 -2.44 -12.09
CA ASN A 108 0.79 -3.55 -13.04
C ASN A 108 2.13 -4.32 -13.07
N LEU A 109 2.75 -4.49 -11.91
CA LEU A 109 3.95 -5.30 -11.80
C LEU A 109 3.55 -6.77 -11.88
N GLY A 110 3.99 -7.45 -12.96
CA GLY A 110 3.66 -8.86 -13.20
C GLY A 110 4.28 -9.78 -12.16
N GLU A 111 3.67 -10.96 -11.99
CA GLU A 111 4.18 -12.05 -11.12
C GLU A 111 5.22 -12.92 -11.85
N ASN A 112 5.46 -12.67 -13.15
CA ASN A 112 6.42 -13.43 -13.94
C ASN A 112 7.86 -12.99 -13.61
N ILE A 113 8.68 -13.95 -13.17
CA ILE A 113 10.06 -13.68 -12.75
C ILE A 113 10.94 -13.15 -13.88
N ASP A 114 10.79 -13.68 -15.09
CA ASP A 114 11.60 -13.26 -16.24
C ASP A 114 11.27 -11.82 -16.65
N GLU A 115 9.98 -11.47 -16.65
CA GLU A 115 9.53 -10.10 -16.92
C GLU A 115 9.99 -9.12 -15.82
N TRP A 116 9.99 -9.57 -14.57
CA TRP A 116 10.47 -8.77 -13.45
C TRP A 116 11.97 -8.48 -13.58
N ILE A 117 12.77 -9.52 -13.85
CA ILE A 117 14.22 -9.39 -14.06
C ILE A 117 14.49 -8.41 -15.22
N GLU A 118 13.80 -8.58 -16.34
CA GLU A 118 13.95 -7.72 -17.53
C GLU A 118 13.61 -6.27 -17.23
N ASN A 119 12.54 -6.03 -16.43
CA ASN A 119 12.16 -4.69 -16.01
C ASN A 119 13.22 -4.01 -15.13
N VAL A 120 13.86 -4.75 -14.22
CA VAL A 120 14.93 -4.20 -13.37
C VAL A 120 16.21 -3.95 -14.15
N ILE A 121 16.54 -4.79 -15.13
CA ILE A 121 17.76 -4.68 -15.93
C ILE A 121 17.64 -3.53 -16.95
N ASN A 122 16.56 -3.52 -17.72
CA ASN A 122 16.39 -2.68 -18.90
C ASN A 122 15.30 -1.62 -18.75
N GLY A 123 14.47 -1.70 -17.71
CA GLY A 123 13.45 -0.72 -17.40
C GLY A 123 14.00 0.55 -16.79
N SER A 124 13.11 1.46 -16.46
CA SER A 124 13.41 2.70 -15.73
C SER A 124 12.55 2.84 -14.49
N ALA A 125 13.13 3.36 -13.42
CA ALA A 125 12.39 3.73 -12.25
C ALA A 125 11.62 5.04 -12.51
N LYS A 126 10.30 5.03 -12.28
CA LYS A 126 9.40 6.17 -12.50
C LYS A 126 8.88 6.66 -11.15
N PRO A 127 8.58 7.96 -11.00
CA PRO A 127 8.02 8.51 -9.78
C PRO A 127 6.76 7.78 -9.35
N VAL A 128 6.62 7.59 -8.03
CA VAL A 128 5.44 7.04 -7.36
C VAL A 128 5.26 7.82 -6.07
N ASP A 129 4.06 8.31 -5.85
CA ASP A 129 3.70 9.01 -4.64
C ASP A 129 3.56 8.04 -3.47
N PHE A 130 3.69 8.55 -2.27
CA PHE A 130 3.36 7.81 -1.06
C PHE A 130 2.66 8.72 -0.06
N GLY A 131 1.78 8.17 0.71
CA GLY A 131 1.18 8.85 1.84
C GLY A 131 2.12 8.86 3.04
N LEU A 132 2.21 10.01 3.71
CA LEU A 132 3.01 10.21 4.92
C LEU A 132 2.11 10.63 6.07
N ILE A 133 2.07 9.82 7.12
CA ILE A 133 1.27 10.03 8.33
C ILE A 133 2.16 10.66 9.40
N ASN A 134 1.76 11.85 9.92
CA ASN A 134 2.41 12.58 11.00
C ASN A 134 3.93 12.73 10.77
N ASP A 135 4.34 12.99 9.55
CA ASP A 135 5.73 13.13 9.10
C ASP A 135 6.65 11.95 9.46
N LYS A 136 6.08 10.74 9.66
CA LYS A 136 6.82 9.59 10.19
C LYS A 136 6.55 8.27 9.52
N THR A 137 5.29 7.94 9.28
CA THR A 137 4.88 6.62 8.80
C THR A 137 4.44 6.71 7.35
N ILE A 138 5.12 5.98 6.47
CA ILE A 138 4.76 5.86 5.05
C ILE A 138 3.69 4.79 4.90
N PHE A 139 2.69 5.08 4.07
CA PHE A 139 1.86 4.07 3.43
C PHE A 139 1.93 4.21 1.91
N LEU A 140 1.81 3.09 1.21
CA LEU A 140 2.00 3.01 -0.24
C LEU A 140 0.70 2.78 -1.00
N SER A 141 -0.27 2.17 -0.34
CA SER A 141 -1.54 1.78 -0.96
C SER A 141 -2.74 2.40 -0.27
N SER A 142 -2.86 2.22 1.06
CA SER A 142 -4.05 2.64 1.77
C SER A 142 -3.86 2.96 3.25
N TYR A 143 -4.61 3.97 3.70
CA TYR A 143 -4.90 4.25 5.10
C TYR A 143 -6.42 4.22 5.28
N ALA A 144 -6.93 3.41 6.19
CA ALA A 144 -8.36 3.22 6.34
C ALA A 144 -8.80 3.09 7.80
N GLY A 145 -10.05 3.51 8.10
CA GLY A 145 -10.67 3.37 9.41
C GLY A 145 -12.13 2.92 9.34
N GLY A 146 -12.53 2.06 10.27
CA GLY A 146 -13.91 1.60 10.41
C GLY A 146 -14.15 0.16 9.96
N LEU A 147 -15.20 -0.05 9.18
CA LEU A 147 -15.63 -1.38 8.75
C LEU A 147 -14.52 -2.13 7.99
N PHE A 148 -14.35 -3.40 8.28
CA PHE A 148 -13.37 -4.32 7.69
C PHE A 148 -11.89 -4.06 8.00
N THR A 149 -11.51 -2.95 8.62
CA THR A 149 -10.11 -2.70 8.91
C THR A 149 -9.51 -3.75 9.85
N LYS A 150 -10.26 -4.24 10.83
CA LYS A 150 -9.82 -5.34 11.71
C LYS A 150 -9.59 -6.65 10.97
N ILE A 151 -10.27 -6.87 9.85
CA ILE A 151 -10.10 -8.07 9.01
C ILE A 151 -8.84 -7.93 8.15
N SER A 152 -8.48 -6.71 7.73
CA SER A 152 -7.35 -6.49 6.83
C SER A 152 -6.01 -6.89 7.45
N TYR A 153 -5.83 -6.74 8.76
CA TYR A 153 -4.63 -7.16 9.48
C TYR A 153 -4.78 -8.47 10.27
N SER A 154 -5.99 -9.06 10.30
CA SER A 154 -6.16 -10.41 10.82
C SER A 154 -5.59 -11.43 9.82
N THR A 155 -4.96 -12.49 10.33
CA THR A 155 -4.13 -13.46 9.60
C THR A 155 -4.86 -14.27 8.51
N ASP A 156 -6.08 -13.95 8.15
CA ASP A 156 -6.86 -14.74 7.19
C ASP A 156 -6.57 -14.29 5.75
N LYS A 157 -5.84 -15.14 5.01
CA LYS A 157 -5.25 -14.93 3.68
C LYS A 157 -6.23 -14.63 2.53
N ASN A 158 -7.48 -14.26 2.82
CA ASN A 158 -8.51 -14.10 1.82
C ASN A 158 -9.49 -12.97 2.15
N LEU A 159 -8.98 -11.73 2.32
CA LEU A 159 -9.85 -10.56 2.50
C LEU A 159 -10.89 -10.47 1.36
N LYS A 160 -10.46 -10.69 0.11
CA LYS A 160 -11.37 -10.77 -1.06
C LYS A 160 -12.44 -11.85 -0.89
N LYS A 161 -12.07 -13.03 -0.38
CA LYS A 161 -13.04 -14.10 -0.08
C LYS A 161 -13.84 -13.80 1.19
N ALA A 162 -13.25 -13.12 2.17
CA ALA A 162 -13.92 -12.74 3.41
C ALA A 162 -14.95 -11.63 3.16
N ILE A 163 -14.61 -10.59 2.39
CA ILE A 163 -15.55 -9.52 2.02
C ILE A 163 -16.62 -10.04 1.05
N GLY A 164 -16.24 -10.84 0.05
CA GLY A 164 -17.21 -11.50 -0.83
C GLY A 164 -18.13 -12.46 -0.09
N LYS A 165 -17.60 -13.24 0.87
CA LYS A 165 -18.41 -14.06 1.77
C LYS A 165 -19.18 -13.22 2.78
N ALA A 166 -18.59 -12.15 3.34
CA ALA A 166 -19.29 -11.25 4.24
C ALA A 166 -20.40 -10.51 3.51
N ALA A 167 -20.18 -9.96 2.32
CA ALA A 167 -21.26 -9.41 1.50
C ALA A 167 -22.38 -10.44 1.24
N TYR A 168 -22.03 -11.73 1.08
CA TYR A 168 -22.99 -12.82 0.91
C TYR A 168 -23.59 -13.31 2.25
N HIS A 169 -22.84 -13.30 3.35
CA HIS A 169 -23.28 -13.71 4.69
C HIS A 169 -23.92 -12.59 5.50
N ILE A 170 -23.63 -11.34 5.18
CA ILE A 170 -24.30 -10.14 5.73
C ILE A 170 -25.81 -10.16 5.35
N THR A 171 -26.18 -10.83 4.26
CA THR A 171 -27.59 -11.15 3.99
C THR A 171 -28.20 -12.17 4.98
N GLY A 172 -27.38 -12.80 5.83
CA GLY A 172 -27.75 -13.78 6.88
C GLY A 172 -27.75 -13.16 8.29
N LEU A 173 -28.64 -12.21 8.55
CA LEU A 173 -29.42 -11.98 9.79
C LEU A 173 -28.75 -11.61 11.13
N GLY A 174 -27.45 -11.50 11.31
CA GLY A 174 -26.95 -11.25 12.69
C GLY A 174 -25.85 -10.19 12.83
N GLU A 175 -25.00 -10.03 11.85
CA GLU A 175 -23.81 -9.17 11.95
C GLU A 175 -24.01 -7.74 11.47
N LEU A 176 -25.07 -7.47 10.70
CA LEU A 176 -25.45 -6.12 10.23
C LEU A 176 -25.79 -5.15 11.36
N THR A 177 -26.25 -5.67 12.50
CA THR A 177 -26.64 -4.85 13.66
C THR A 177 -25.44 -4.35 14.47
N ASN A 178 -24.24 -4.88 14.22
CA ASN A 178 -23.01 -4.55 14.96
C ASN A 178 -22.04 -3.65 14.19
N ILE A 179 -22.45 -3.07 13.05
CA ILE A 179 -21.61 -2.13 12.33
C ILE A 179 -21.47 -0.84 13.14
N LYS A 180 -20.23 -0.55 13.56
CA LYS A 180 -19.92 0.66 14.30
C LYS A 180 -20.04 1.88 13.38
N LYS A 181 -20.82 2.84 13.82
CA LYS A 181 -20.95 4.16 13.19
C LYS A 181 -20.11 5.12 14.00
N PHE A 182 -19.47 6.06 13.35
CA PHE A 182 -18.61 7.05 14.00
C PHE A 182 -18.74 8.42 13.35
N ASP A 183 -18.45 9.46 14.11
CA ASP A 183 -18.40 10.82 13.60
C ASP A 183 -17.00 11.07 13.01
N LEU A 184 -16.93 11.31 11.71
CA LEU A 184 -15.70 11.56 10.96
C LEU A 184 -15.57 13.04 10.67
N ASN A 185 -14.43 13.64 11.07
CA ASN A 185 -14.07 15.01 10.74
C ASN A 185 -12.74 15.00 9.99
N ILE A 186 -12.77 15.47 8.74
CA ILE A 186 -11.60 15.60 7.88
C ILE A 186 -11.49 17.06 7.44
N THR A 187 -10.31 17.65 7.63
CA THR A 187 -9.98 18.98 7.07
C THR A 187 -9.02 18.76 5.91
N LEU A 188 -9.40 19.23 4.71
CA LEU A 188 -8.59 19.15 3.50
C LEU A 188 -7.61 20.34 3.42
N ASP A 189 -6.57 20.20 2.60
CA ASP A 189 -5.57 21.25 2.30
C ASP A 189 -6.17 22.56 1.81
N ILE A 190 -7.28 22.49 1.07
CA ILE A 190 -8.01 23.68 0.58
C ILE A 190 -8.86 24.37 1.67
N GLY A 191 -8.82 23.88 2.91
CA GLY A 191 -9.59 24.41 4.03
C GLY A 191 -11.04 23.92 4.10
N GLU A 192 -11.48 23.03 3.22
CA GLU A 192 -12.78 22.40 3.31
C GLU A 192 -12.81 21.43 4.52
N ILE A 193 -13.87 21.50 5.30
CA ILE A 193 -14.10 20.61 6.43
C ILE A 193 -15.25 19.68 6.06
N ILE A 194 -14.96 18.38 6.08
CA ILE A 194 -15.91 17.31 5.88
C ILE A 194 -16.30 16.76 7.26
N THR A 195 -17.58 16.86 7.60
CA THR A 195 -18.15 16.25 8.80
C THR A 195 -19.23 15.28 8.37
N GLU A 196 -19.02 14.00 8.60
CA GLU A 196 -19.92 12.92 8.18
C GLU A 196 -20.08 11.88 9.27
N LYS A 197 -21.28 11.32 9.38
CA LYS A 197 -21.47 10.08 10.12
C LYS A 197 -21.15 8.90 9.20
N ALA A 198 -20.08 8.20 9.48
CA ALA A 198 -19.51 7.19 8.60
C ALA A 198 -19.49 5.80 9.22
N ILE A 199 -19.32 4.78 8.37
CA ILE A 199 -19.04 3.40 8.77
C ILE A 199 -17.65 2.95 8.29
N LEU A 200 -17.11 3.64 7.25
CA LEU A 200 -15.80 3.37 6.66
C LEU A 200 -15.26 4.65 6.04
N TYR A 201 -13.98 4.89 6.18
CA TYR A 201 -13.24 5.82 5.33
C TYR A 201 -11.94 5.17 4.86
N MET A 202 -11.47 5.58 3.68
CA MET A 202 -10.22 5.14 3.09
C MET A 202 -9.51 6.31 2.42
N ILE A 203 -8.21 6.38 2.57
CA ILE A 203 -7.31 7.23 1.78
C ILE A 203 -6.46 6.29 0.94
N LEU A 204 -6.53 6.44 -0.37
CA LEU A 204 -5.93 5.53 -1.32
C LEU A 204 -4.88 6.22 -2.18
N ASN A 205 -3.78 5.52 -2.42
CA ASN A 205 -2.80 5.80 -3.45
C ASN A 205 -2.95 4.73 -4.55
N GLY A 206 -3.45 5.14 -5.71
CA GLY A 206 -3.68 4.23 -6.82
C GLY A 206 -5.05 3.53 -6.80
N LYS A 207 -5.16 2.48 -7.61
CA LYS A 207 -6.45 1.85 -7.98
C LYS A 207 -6.86 0.68 -7.11
N SER A 208 -5.90 0.07 -6.41
CA SER A 208 -6.10 -1.21 -5.73
C SER A 208 -6.04 -1.05 -4.22
N VAL A 209 -6.91 -1.75 -3.49
CA VAL A 209 -6.93 -1.82 -2.02
C VAL A 209 -7.45 -3.16 -1.54
N GLY A 210 -6.77 -3.77 -0.56
CA GLY A 210 -7.21 -5.02 0.08
C GLY A 210 -7.31 -6.22 -0.89
N GLY A 211 -6.57 -6.20 -2.01
CA GLY A 211 -6.62 -7.21 -3.06
C GLY A 211 -7.75 -7.01 -4.07
N PHE A 212 -8.46 -5.88 -4.00
CA PHE A 212 -9.43 -5.46 -5.02
C PHE A 212 -8.79 -4.49 -6.00
N ASP A 213 -8.99 -4.72 -7.29
CA ASP A 213 -8.48 -3.86 -8.35
C ASP A 213 -9.58 -2.91 -8.84
N GLY A 214 -9.18 -1.69 -9.22
CA GLY A 214 -10.09 -0.75 -9.86
C GLY A 214 -11.12 -0.11 -8.92
N VAL A 215 -10.86 -0.01 -7.62
CA VAL A 215 -11.77 0.68 -6.68
C VAL A 215 -11.98 2.13 -7.09
N ILE A 216 -10.96 2.75 -7.70
CA ILE A 216 -11.02 4.07 -8.33
C ILE A 216 -10.43 3.96 -9.73
N ASP A 217 -11.24 4.15 -10.76
CA ASP A 217 -10.85 3.92 -12.16
C ASP A 217 -9.71 4.83 -12.64
N ASN A 218 -9.72 6.11 -12.25
CA ASN A 218 -8.80 7.14 -12.74
C ASN A 218 -7.72 7.54 -11.73
N ALA A 219 -7.48 6.73 -10.69
CA ALA A 219 -6.41 7.03 -9.74
C ALA A 219 -5.05 6.92 -10.43
N ASP A 220 -4.21 7.94 -10.26
CA ASP A 220 -2.81 7.95 -10.68
C ASP A 220 -1.93 7.89 -9.43
N VAL A 221 -0.90 7.08 -9.47
CA VAL A 221 0.05 6.90 -8.36
C VAL A 221 1.17 7.94 -8.37
N SER A 222 1.09 8.95 -9.23
CA SER A 222 2.14 9.94 -9.47
C SER A 222 1.61 11.36 -9.75
N ASP A 223 0.38 11.67 -9.35
CA ASP A 223 -0.27 12.97 -9.53
C ASP A 223 -0.22 13.87 -8.29
N GLY A 224 0.38 13.40 -7.20
CA GLY A 224 0.47 14.11 -5.92
C GLY A 224 -0.84 14.14 -5.13
N MET A 225 -1.88 13.44 -5.58
CA MET A 225 -3.22 13.50 -5.01
C MET A 225 -3.63 12.20 -4.32
N MET A 226 -4.19 12.33 -3.15
CA MET A 226 -4.86 11.20 -2.49
C MET A 226 -6.34 11.13 -2.89
N ASN A 227 -6.85 9.91 -2.97
CA ASN A 227 -8.26 9.66 -3.16
C ASN A 227 -8.89 9.27 -1.82
N ILE A 228 -9.81 10.09 -1.33
CA ILE A 228 -10.51 9.84 -0.05
C ILE A 228 -11.90 9.32 -0.38
N ILE A 229 -12.23 8.15 0.12
CA ILE A 229 -13.55 7.52 0.02
C ILE A 229 -14.17 7.47 1.41
N ILE A 230 -15.38 7.94 1.53
CA ILE A 230 -16.17 7.91 2.78
C ILE A 230 -17.46 7.17 2.50
N VAL A 231 -17.68 6.07 3.20
CA VAL A 231 -18.98 5.37 3.22
C VAL A 231 -19.74 5.90 4.42
N LYS A 232 -20.78 6.67 4.12
CA LYS A 232 -21.63 7.31 5.13
C LYS A 232 -22.43 6.28 5.94
N ASN A 233 -23.03 6.74 7.01
CA ASN A 233 -24.02 5.94 7.73
C ASN A 233 -25.14 5.49 6.79
N ILE A 234 -25.49 4.22 6.89
CA ILE A 234 -26.55 3.57 6.11
C ILE A 234 -27.69 3.28 7.08
N ASP A 235 -28.85 3.86 6.84
CA ASP A 235 -30.02 3.73 7.72
C ASP A 235 -30.63 2.34 7.63
N ASN A 236 -30.72 1.79 6.41
CA ASN A 236 -31.19 0.43 6.19
C ASN A 236 -30.01 -0.54 6.08
N PRO A 237 -29.73 -1.38 7.09
CA PRO A 237 -28.59 -2.31 7.06
C PRO A 237 -28.60 -3.27 5.86
N PHE A 238 -29.76 -3.54 5.26
CA PHE A 238 -29.84 -4.42 4.10
C PHE A 238 -29.25 -3.82 2.81
N ASP A 239 -28.98 -2.52 2.76
CA ASP A 239 -28.32 -1.87 1.62
C ASP A 239 -26.79 -1.98 1.68
N ILE A 240 -26.23 -2.29 2.85
CA ILE A 240 -24.77 -2.38 3.07
C ILE A 240 -24.08 -3.36 2.12
N PRO A 241 -24.59 -4.61 1.92
CA PRO A 241 -23.96 -5.55 1.00
C PRO A 241 -23.86 -5.01 -0.43
N GLN A 242 -24.90 -4.33 -0.92
CA GLN A 242 -24.90 -3.76 -2.27
C GLN A 242 -23.88 -2.61 -2.38
N ILE A 243 -23.82 -1.73 -1.38
CA ILE A 243 -22.86 -0.62 -1.37
C ILE A 243 -21.41 -1.12 -1.35
N LEU A 244 -21.15 -2.20 -0.61
CA LEU A 244 -19.83 -2.84 -0.59
C LEU A 244 -19.48 -3.51 -1.91
N LEU A 245 -20.47 -4.12 -2.58
CA LEU A 245 -20.28 -4.66 -3.92
C LEU A 245 -20.03 -3.54 -4.93
N ASP A 246 -20.73 -2.43 -4.83
CA ASP A 246 -20.50 -1.25 -5.68
C ASP A 246 -19.10 -0.66 -5.47
N LEU A 247 -18.65 -0.61 -4.21
CA LEU A 247 -17.28 -0.19 -3.87
C LEU A 247 -16.21 -1.09 -4.52
N ILE A 248 -16.40 -2.41 -4.44
CA ILE A 248 -15.48 -3.41 -5.00
C ILE A 248 -15.48 -3.40 -6.54
N ASN A 249 -16.60 -3.10 -7.15
CA ASN A 249 -16.79 -3.11 -8.61
C ASN A 249 -16.64 -1.73 -9.26
N SER A 250 -16.06 -0.75 -8.54
CA SER A 250 -15.87 0.63 -9.01
C SER A 250 -17.16 1.36 -9.41
N ASN A 251 -18.31 0.88 -8.97
CA ASN A 251 -19.61 1.48 -9.23
C ASN A 251 -19.96 2.59 -8.23
N LEU A 252 -18.95 3.44 -7.89
CA LEU A 252 -19.11 4.51 -6.89
C LEU A 252 -19.85 5.74 -7.46
N VAL A 253 -19.93 5.84 -8.76
CA VAL A 253 -20.57 6.97 -9.44
C VAL A 253 -22.09 6.90 -9.18
N ASN A 254 -22.65 7.97 -8.58
CA ASN A 254 -24.06 8.11 -8.20
C ASN A 254 -24.55 7.25 -7.01
N ASN A 255 -23.67 6.84 -6.12
CA ASN A 255 -24.09 6.20 -4.88
C ASN A 255 -24.20 7.27 -3.75
N ASP A 256 -25.42 7.56 -3.31
CA ASP A 256 -25.70 8.60 -2.29
C ASP A 256 -25.02 8.34 -0.93
N TYR A 257 -24.65 7.09 -0.66
CA TYR A 257 -23.95 6.69 0.56
C TYR A 257 -22.43 6.78 0.45
N VAL A 258 -21.89 7.06 -0.73
CA VAL A 258 -20.45 7.17 -0.93
C VAL A 258 -20.08 8.59 -1.32
N ARG A 259 -19.15 9.17 -0.59
CA ARG A 259 -18.51 10.44 -0.94
C ARG A 259 -17.07 10.18 -1.33
N THR A 260 -16.65 10.72 -2.47
CA THR A 260 -15.28 10.68 -2.93
C THR A 260 -14.74 12.11 -3.08
N VAL A 261 -13.55 12.36 -2.61
CA VAL A 261 -12.83 13.64 -2.75
C VAL A 261 -11.35 13.37 -3.02
N THR A 262 -10.67 14.32 -3.66
CA THR A 262 -9.21 14.29 -3.85
C THR A 262 -8.57 15.46 -3.10
N ALA A 263 -7.37 15.25 -2.57
CA ALA A 263 -6.63 16.26 -1.83
C ALA A 263 -5.11 15.97 -1.87
N GLU A 264 -4.26 16.97 -1.69
CA GLU A 264 -2.82 16.79 -1.49
C GLU A 264 -2.48 16.42 -0.05
N SER A 265 -3.26 16.96 0.88
CA SER A 265 -3.14 16.63 2.31
C SER A 265 -4.47 16.71 3.03
N CYS A 266 -4.57 16.05 4.16
CA CYS A 266 -5.72 16.18 5.04
C CYS A 266 -5.34 15.96 6.51
N VAL A 267 -6.19 16.45 7.38
CA VAL A 267 -6.14 16.14 8.82
C VAL A 267 -7.41 15.39 9.18
N ILE A 268 -7.25 14.23 9.78
CA ILE A 268 -8.35 13.43 10.35
C ILE A 268 -8.30 13.59 11.85
N GLU A 269 -9.38 14.10 12.43
CA GLU A 269 -9.50 14.22 13.88
C GLU A 269 -9.69 12.84 14.53
N LYS A 270 -9.24 12.70 15.78
CA LYS A 270 -9.43 11.46 16.54
C LYS A 270 -10.90 11.08 16.60
N ILE A 271 -11.19 9.84 16.26
CA ILE A 271 -12.55 9.27 16.32
C ILE A 271 -12.78 8.77 17.74
N ASN A 272 -13.87 9.22 18.35
CA ASN A 272 -14.19 8.88 19.75
C ASN A 272 -14.64 7.41 19.91
N GLU A 273 -15.22 6.84 18.86
CA GLU A 273 -15.64 5.45 18.85
C GLU A 273 -14.42 4.51 18.67
N GLU A 274 -14.49 3.36 19.29
CA GLU A 274 -13.46 2.33 19.10
C GLU A 274 -13.60 1.67 17.73
N ILE A 275 -12.87 2.15 16.76
CA ILE A 275 -12.78 1.58 15.41
C ILE A 275 -11.40 0.95 15.17
N GLY A 276 -11.31 0.05 14.19
CA GLY A 276 -10.01 -0.40 13.69
C GLY A 276 -9.43 0.61 12.71
N ILE A 277 -8.11 0.73 12.71
CA ILE A 277 -7.33 1.48 11.72
C ILE A 277 -6.40 0.51 11.00
N SER A 278 -6.26 0.68 9.71
CA SER A 278 -5.37 -0.14 8.86
C SER A 278 -4.46 0.77 8.04
N ILE A 279 -3.18 0.45 8.02
CA ILE A 279 -2.13 1.11 7.24
C ILE A 279 -1.47 0.04 6.38
N ASP A 280 -1.71 0.02 5.07
CA ASP A 280 -1.22 -1.03 4.14
C ASP A 280 -1.46 -2.46 4.66
N GLY A 281 -2.61 -2.69 5.30
CA GLY A 281 -2.97 -3.99 5.88
C GLY A 281 -2.36 -4.30 7.25
N GLU A 282 -1.59 -3.41 7.85
CA GLU A 282 -1.08 -3.51 9.22
C GLU A 282 -1.97 -2.70 10.17
N GLU A 283 -2.01 -3.06 11.46
CA GLU A 283 -2.78 -2.35 12.47
C GLU A 283 -2.19 -0.96 12.77
N GLY A 284 -3.05 0.07 12.77
CA GLY A 284 -2.72 1.44 13.11
C GLY A 284 -3.47 1.94 14.34
N ASP A 285 -3.08 3.11 14.83
CA ASP A 285 -3.69 3.76 15.99
C ASP A 285 -4.80 4.73 15.59
N ASN A 286 -5.90 4.76 16.36
CA ASN A 286 -6.99 5.72 16.20
C ASN A 286 -6.67 7.02 16.97
N GLU A 287 -5.74 7.79 16.43
CA GLU A 287 -5.37 9.11 16.93
C GLU A 287 -5.61 10.18 15.86
N ARG A 288 -5.49 11.46 16.22
CA ARG A 288 -5.49 12.53 15.24
C ARG A 288 -4.27 12.36 14.33
N VAL A 289 -4.51 12.37 13.03
CA VAL A 289 -3.44 12.20 12.04
C VAL A 289 -3.47 13.31 11.00
N GLU A 290 -2.28 13.74 10.61
CA GLU A 290 -2.04 14.53 9.40
C GLU A 290 -1.50 13.60 8.32
N VAL A 291 -2.13 13.59 7.16
CA VAL A 291 -1.74 12.79 6.00
C VAL A 291 -1.34 13.75 4.87
N LYS A 292 -0.17 13.52 4.29
CA LYS A 292 0.33 14.26 3.11
C LYS A 292 0.73 13.28 2.03
N PHE A 293 0.49 13.58 0.76
CA PHE A 293 1.11 12.87 -0.33
C PHE A 293 2.45 13.52 -0.70
N ILE A 294 3.46 12.68 -0.86
CA ILE A 294 4.83 13.09 -1.20
C ILE A 294 5.17 12.49 -2.56
N GLY A 295 5.34 13.35 -3.55
CA GLY A 295 5.82 12.99 -4.88
C GLY A 295 7.34 13.07 -5.03
N ASP A 296 7.85 12.59 -6.16
CA ASP A 296 9.23 12.73 -6.67
C ASP A 296 10.37 12.16 -5.82
N LYS A 297 10.10 11.67 -4.61
CA LYS A 297 11.12 11.06 -3.74
C LYS A 297 11.30 9.58 -3.97
N LEU A 298 10.23 8.86 -4.23
CA LEU A 298 10.24 7.42 -4.48
C LEU A 298 10.13 7.16 -5.97
N LYS A 299 11.07 6.35 -6.50
CA LYS A 299 11.02 5.89 -7.89
C LYS A 299 10.99 4.37 -7.91
N ILE A 300 10.05 3.80 -8.66
CA ILE A 300 9.84 2.36 -8.74
C ILE A 300 9.99 1.89 -10.18
N PHE A 301 10.76 0.80 -10.37
CA PHE A 301 10.88 0.14 -11.67
C PHE A 301 9.51 -0.37 -12.11
N ARG A 302 9.02 0.18 -13.22
CA ARG A 302 7.76 -0.20 -13.86
C ARG A 302 7.82 0.02 -15.37
N LYS A 303 6.99 -0.72 -16.12
CA LYS A 303 6.85 -0.59 -17.58
C LYS A 303 6.33 0.78 -18.01
#